data_da45783f2918342fb1e36a31b06f6fe4
#
_entry.id   da45783f2918342fb1e36a31b06f6fe4
#
_cell.length_a   1.000
_cell.length_b   1.000
_cell.length_c   1.000
_cell.angle_alpha   90.00
_cell.angle_beta   90.00
_cell.angle_gamma   90.00
#
_symmetry.space_group_name_H-M   'P 1'
#
loop_
_entity.id
_entity.type
_entity.pdbx_description
1 polymer ?
#
loop_
_entity_poly.entity_id
_entity_poly.type
_entity_poly.pdbx_seq_one_letter_code
_entity_poly.pdbx_strand_id
1 'polypeptide(L)'
;QSSAQEHSQLPVGTPVNLRKLLAETLELQTVASRKDVATLARYTDCPHSAPALKALAEDDYKAQVQQKRVSVLELLERFPACDLPFGVFLELMPLLTPRYYSISSSPLQSPERCAITVGVVSDPALSGNGTFEGVCSNFLAQSPEGATIHASLRDTSDGFRLPEDPSVPIIMVGPGTGIAPFRGFLQERAALKDSGKAIGEAILFFGCRHPDQDFVYRDELEGYAKDGIADLHVAFSRQEQSKVYVQDKLREERDAVWALLENGAKIFICGDGSRMEPDVR
;
A
#
# COMPACT_ATOMS: atom_id res chain seq x y z
N GLN A 1 28.93 29.10 -5.52
CA GLN A 1 28.99 28.03 -4.50
C GLN A 1 27.93 28.15 -3.39
N SER A 2 27.22 29.27 -3.23
CA SER A 2 26.29 29.48 -2.11
C SER A 2 24.81 29.18 -2.39
N SER A 3 24.38 29.05 -3.64
CA SER A 3 22.95 28.87 -3.96
C SER A 3 22.48 27.41 -4.04
N ALA A 4 23.38 26.47 -4.21
CA ALA A 4 23.03 25.03 -4.27
C ALA A 4 22.88 24.40 -2.86
N GLN A 5 23.41 25.01 -1.82
CA GLN A 5 23.39 24.48 -0.46
C GLN A 5 22.06 24.70 0.29
N GLU A 6 21.26 25.70 -0.10
CA GLU A 6 20.03 26.05 0.63
C GLU A 6 18.82 25.19 0.29
N HIS A 7 18.89 24.32 -0.74
CA HIS A 7 17.76 23.48 -1.17
C HIS A 7 18.01 21.97 -1.13
N SER A 8 19.19 21.53 -0.65
CA SER A 8 19.46 20.11 -0.52
C SER A 8 18.81 19.55 0.74
N GLN A 9 17.89 18.60 0.58
CA GLN A 9 17.31 17.81 1.68
C GLN A 9 18.31 16.76 2.20
N LEU A 10 19.51 16.68 1.63
CA LEU A 10 20.56 15.74 2.01
C LEU A 10 21.52 16.35 3.02
N PRO A 11 22.16 15.55 3.89
CA PRO A 11 23.16 16.02 4.82
C PRO A 11 24.32 16.71 4.09
N VAL A 12 24.59 17.96 4.43
CA VAL A 12 25.68 18.76 3.84
C VAL A 12 26.77 18.93 4.88
N GLY A 13 28.05 18.82 4.45
CA GLY A 13 29.20 19.09 5.30
C GLY A 13 29.59 17.96 6.25
N THR A 14 28.91 16.83 6.23
CA THR A 14 29.27 15.63 7.00
C THR A 14 29.53 14.44 6.09
N PRO A 15 30.54 13.60 6.34
CA PRO A 15 30.75 12.37 5.58
C PRO A 15 29.56 11.43 5.74
N VAL A 16 29.00 10.93 4.64
CA VAL A 16 27.91 9.96 4.63
C VAL A 16 28.36 8.67 3.93
N ASN A 17 27.87 7.54 4.40
CA ASN A 17 28.05 6.28 3.71
C ASN A 17 27.14 6.27 2.49
N LEU A 18 27.74 6.21 1.29
CA LEU A 18 27.00 6.28 0.03
C LEU A 18 25.98 5.14 -0.12
N ARG A 19 26.35 3.90 0.22
CA ARG A 19 25.45 2.76 0.16
C ARG A 19 24.22 2.98 1.05
N LYS A 20 24.43 3.47 2.26
CA LYS A 20 23.35 3.78 3.21
C LYS A 20 22.47 4.92 2.68
N LEU A 21 23.04 5.97 2.12
CA LEU A 21 22.31 7.08 1.51
C LEU A 21 21.38 6.59 0.41
N LEU A 22 21.91 5.81 -0.53
CA LEU A 22 21.13 5.29 -1.66
C LEU A 22 20.07 4.25 -1.24
N ALA A 23 20.37 3.41 -0.23
CA ALA A 23 19.48 2.33 0.18
C ALA A 23 18.38 2.78 1.16
N GLU A 24 18.66 3.76 2.02
CA GLU A 24 17.77 4.08 3.16
C GLU A 24 17.18 5.49 3.07
N THR A 25 17.67 6.34 2.15
CA THR A 25 17.26 7.75 2.13
C THR A 25 16.61 8.18 0.81
N LEU A 26 17.03 7.60 -0.32
CA LEU A 26 16.61 8.04 -1.65
C LEU A 26 15.63 7.05 -2.29
N GLU A 27 14.62 7.60 -2.98
CA GLU A 27 13.66 6.82 -3.76
C GLU A 27 14.16 6.64 -5.21
N LEU A 28 14.98 5.60 -5.43
CA LEU A 28 15.62 5.35 -6.73
C LEU A 28 14.64 4.85 -7.80
N GLN A 29 13.48 4.34 -7.40
CA GLN A 29 12.46 3.79 -8.31
C GLN A 29 11.39 4.81 -8.70
N THR A 30 11.56 6.07 -8.29
CA THR A 30 10.60 7.12 -8.66
C THR A 30 10.55 7.29 -10.18
N VAL A 31 9.34 7.49 -10.72
CA VAL A 31 9.18 7.74 -12.16
C VAL A 31 9.83 9.08 -12.51
N ALA A 32 10.73 9.07 -13.49
CA ALA A 32 11.40 10.27 -13.96
C ALA A 32 10.37 11.32 -14.42
N SER A 33 10.47 12.54 -13.91
CA SER A 33 9.65 13.64 -14.38
C SER A 33 10.13 14.15 -15.75
N ARG A 34 9.30 14.93 -16.45
CA ARG A 34 9.72 15.59 -17.70
C ARG A 34 11.00 16.43 -17.50
N LYS A 35 11.09 17.09 -16.35
CA LYS A 35 12.25 17.91 -15.99
C LYS A 35 13.51 17.07 -15.80
N ASP A 36 13.37 15.90 -15.20
CA ASP A 36 14.50 14.99 -14.99
C ASP A 36 15.01 14.47 -16.33
N VAL A 37 14.11 14.01 -17.21
CA VAL A 37 14.48 13.53 -18.57
C VAL A 37 15.13 14.66 -19.38
N ALA A 38 14.59 15.86 -19.31
CA ALA A 38 15.20 17.04 -19.97
C ALA A 38 16.59 17.39 -19.39
N THR A 39 16.79 17.12 -18.09
CA THR A 39 18.11 17.28 -17.46
C THR A 39 19.09 16.25 -17.99
N LEU A 40 18.69 14.96 -18.10
CA LEU A 40 19.54 13.93 -18.72
C LEU A 40 19.94 14.30 -20.16
N ALA A 41 18.99 14.82 -20.95
CA ALA A 41 19.26 15.27 -22.31
C ALA A 41 20.34 16.37 -22.38
N ARG A 42 20.40 17.26 -21.38
CA ARG A 42 21.43 18.34 -21.31
C ARG A 42 22.83 17.81 -20.98
N TYR A 43 22.91 16.69 -20.30
CA TYR A 43 24.18 16.02 -19.97
C TYR A 43 24.52 14.89 -20.96
N THR A 44 23.97 14.96 -22.18
CA THR A 44 24.19 13.92 -23.20
C THR A 44 24.61 14.58 -24.52
N ASP A 45 25.88 14.43 -24.89
CA ASP A 45 26.43 15.00 -26.14
C ASP A 45 26.32 14.03 -27.35
N CYS A 46 25.96 12.76 -27.09
CA CYS A 46 25.81 11.74 -28.13
C CYS A 46 24.73 12.12 -29.14
N PRO A 47 25.03 12.18 -30.45
CA PRO A 47 24.10 12.62 -31.49
C PRO A 47 22.88 11.72 -31.67
N HIS A 48 22.92 10.49 -31.15
CA HIS A 48 21.79 9.56 -31.16
C HIS A 48 20.99 9.62 -29.85
N SER A 49 21.67 9.69 -28.71
CA SER A 49 21.01 9.66 -27.39
C SER A 49 20.37 10.98 -27.01
N ALA A 50 20.99 12.12 -27.32
CA ALA A 50 20.46 13.44 -26.95
C ALA A 50 19.10 13.74 -27.62
N PRO A 51 18.89 13.53 -28.93
CA PRO A 51 17.57 13.70 -29.54
C PRO A 51 16.52 12.71 -28.98
N ALA A 52 16.90 11.46 -28.70
CA ALA A 52 16.00 10.47 -28.13
C ALA A 52 15.53 10.87 -26.72
N LEU A 53 16.44 11.34 -25.86
CA LEU A 53 16.09 11.86 -24.54
C LEU A 53 15.21 13.12 -24.61
N LYS A 54 15.43 14.00 -25.60
CA LYS A 54 14.55 15.15 -25.82
C LYS A 54 13.13 14.72 -26.20
N ALA A 55 12.97 13.78 -27.13
CA ALA A 55 11.66 13.23 -27.50
C ALA A 55 10.97 12.58 -26.29
N LEU A 56 11.72 11.84 -25.46
CA LEU A 56 11.19 11.26 -24.20
C LEU A 56 10.78 12.33 -23.18
N ALA A 57 11.38 13.51 -23.18
CA ALA A 57 10.97 14.63 -22.31
C ALA A 57 9.73 15.36 -22.83
N GLU A 58 9.43 15.28 -24.12
CA GLU A 58 8.37 16.01 -24.82
C GLU A 58 7.18 15.10 -25.17
N ASP A 59 7.06 14.74 -26.45
CA ASP A 59 5.89 14.05 -27.01
C ASP A 59 5.76 12.61 -26.49
N ASP A 60 6.87 11.90 -26.35
CA ASP A 60 6.91 10.49 -25.96
C ASP A 60 6.81 10.28 -24.43
N TYR A 61 6.85 11.33 -23.62
CA TYR A 61 6.92 11.25 -22.17
C TYR A 61 5.80 10.40 -21.58
N LYS A 62 4.56 10.69 -21.94
CA LYS A 62 3.39 10.01 -21.36
C LYS A 62 3.41 8.51 -21.66
N ALA A 63 3.69 8.14 -22.91
CA ALA A 63 3.63 6.75 -23.35
C ALA A 63 4.87 5.93 -22.96
N GLN A 64 6.07 6.55 -23.01
CA GLN A 64 7.32 5.81 -22.86
C GLN A 64 7.98 5.94 -21.47
N VAL A 65 7.66 6.99 -20.71
CA VAL A 65 8.21 7.22 -19.38
C VAL A 65 7.13 7.07 -18.31
N GLN A 66 6.07 7.86 -18.37
CA GLN A 66 5.06 7.92 -17.31
C GLN A 66 4.24 6.64 -17.20
N GLN A 67 3.65 6.16 -18.30
CA GLN A 67 2.82 4.93 -18.31
C GLN A 67 3.65 3.68 -18.06
N LYS A 68 4.90 3.66 -18.50
CA LYS A 68 5.84 2.58 -18.27
C LYS A 68 6.57 2.67 -16.93
N ARG A 69 6.34 3.74 -16.17
CA ARG A 69 6.94 3.99 -14.86
C ARG A 69 8.47 3.94 -14.86
N VAL A 70 9.10 4.47 -15.89
CA VAL A 70 10.56 4.44 -16.06
C VAL A 70 11.22 5.41 -15.08
N SER A 71 12.20 4.94 -14.31
CA SER A 71 12.97 5.75 -13.37
C SER A 71 14.15 6.47 -14.05
N VAL A 72 14.73 7.47 -13.35
CA VAL A 72 15.97 8.12 -13.79
C VAL A 72 17.11 7.12 -13.90
N LEU A 73 17.21 6.18 -12.94
CA LEU A 73 18.25 5.15 -12.95
C LEU A 73 18.12 4.28 -14.20
N GLU A 74 16.91 3.85 -14.53
CA GLU A 74 16.68 3.03 -15.73
C GLU A 74 16.96 3.81 -17.02
N LEU A 75 16.69 5.12 -17.06
CA LEU A 75 17.07 5.97 -18.19
C LEU A 75 18.60 6.06 -18.34
N LEU A 76 19.33 6.18 -17.24
CA LEU A 76 20.82 6.17 -17.28
C LEU A 76 21.37 4.83 -17.79
N GLU A 77 20.75 3.71 -17.42
CA GLU A 77 21.11 2.39 -17.95
C GLU A 77 20.83 2.27 -19.47
N ARG A 78 19.71 2.84 -19.94
CA ARG A 78 19.35 2.85 -21.36
C ARG A 78 20.19 3.82 -22.20
N PHE A 79 20.67 4.90 -21.60
CA PHE A 79 21.47 5.93 -22.24
C PHE A 79 22.84 6.10 -21.59
N PRO A 80 23.74 5.12 -21.72
CA PRO A 80 25.05 5.14 -21.05
C PRO A 80 25.99 6.25 -21.53
N ALA A 81 25.64 6.95 -22.63
CA ALA A 81 26.33 8.14 -23.10
C ALA A 81 25.94 9.42 -22.34
N CYS A 82 25.06 9.33 -21.36
CA CYS A 82 24.70 10.45 -20.50
C CYS A 82 25.78 10.62 -19.41
N ASP A 83 26.51 11.73 -19.46
CA ASP A 83 27.56 12.06 -18.48
C ASP A 83 26.98 12.93 -17.35
N LEU A 84 26.00 12.37 -16.61
CA LEU A 84 25.35 13.05 -15.51
C LEU A 84 26.27 13.10 -14.29
N PRO A 85 26.68 14.28 -13.80
CA PRO A 85 27.45 14.38 -12.55
C PRO A 85 26.69 13.77 -11.38
N PHE A 86 27.39 13.01 -10.53
CA PHE A 86 26.77 12.29 -9.42
C PHE A 86 26.00 13.24 -8.46
N GLY A 87 26.51 14.44 -8.22
CA GLY A 87 25.81 15.46 -7.43
C GLY A 87 24.45 15.84 -8.02
N VAL A 88 24.37 15.98 -9.35
CA VAL A 88 23.10 16.27 -10.06
C VAL A 88 22.16 15.07 -9.96
N PHE A 89 22.68 13.83 -10.09
CA PHE A 89 21.88 12.63 -9.88
C PHE A 89 21.22 12.63 -8.49
N LEU A 90 21.99 12.93 -7.44
CA LEU A 90 21.45 13.01 -6.08
C LEU A 90 20.36 14.08 -5.93
N GLU A 91 20.50 15.22 -6.61
CA GLU A 91 19.49 16.30 -6.61
C GLU A 91 18.19 15.91 -7.34
N LEU A 92 18.26 15.00 -8.31
CA LEU A 92 17.08 14.49 -9.02
C LEU A 92 16.30 13.44 -8.19
N MET A 93 16.93 12.81 -7.20
CA MET A 93 16.31 11.77 -6.41
C MET A 93 15.50 12.34 -5.25
N PRO A 94 14.20 12.06 -5.17
CA PRO A 94 13.43 12.41 -3.99
C PRO A 94 13.81 11.54 -2.79
N LEU A 95 13.51 12.05 -1.60
CA LEU A 95 13.66 11.25 -0.39
C LEU A 95 12.63 10.10 -0.34
N LEU A 96 13.02 8.99 0.27
CA LEU A 96 12.08 7.94 0.64
C LEU A 96 10.98 8.52 1.54
N THR A 97 9.74 8.32 1.12
CA THR A 97 8.58 8.72 1.90
C THR A 97 8.06 7.56 2.75
N PRO A 98 7.54 7.81 3.96
CA PRO A 98 6.90 6.78 4.76
C PRO A 98 5.77 6.08 3.99
N ARG A 99 5.64 4.76 4.17
CA ARG A 99 4.50 3.98 3.69
C ARG A 99 3.54 3.74 4.85
N TYR A 100 2.25 3.92 4.58
CA TYR A 100 1.22 3.73 5.59
C TYR A 100 0.62 2.35 5.48
N TYR A 101 0.51 1.68 6.61
CA TYR A 101 -0.13 0.37 6.75
C TYR A 101 -1.17 0.43 7.86
N SER A 102 -2.34 -0.13 7.61
CA SER A 102 -3.36 -0.24 8.64
C SER A 102 -2.91 -1.22 9.72
N ILE A 103 -3.11 -0.86 10.98
CA ILE A 103 -2.89 -1.75 12.11
C ILE A 103 -3.92 -2.87 12.04
N SER A 104 -3.45 -4.12 12.14
CA SER A 104 -4.28 -5.33 12.05
C SER A 104 -4.41 -6.08 13.38
N SER A 105 -4.15 -5.40 14.49
CA SER A 105 -4.30 -5.96 15.85
C SER A 105 -5.01 -5.00 16.78
N SER A 106 -5.67 -5.53 17.82
CA SER A 106 -6.24 -4.76 18.90
C SER A 106 -5.32 -4.76 20.13
N PRO A 107 -5.10 -3.62 20.79
CA PRO A 107 -4.38 -3.55 22.05
C PRO A 107 -5.12 -4.25 23.20
N LEU A 108 -6.43 -4.47 23.07
CA LEU A 108 -7.18 -5.25 24.07
C LEU A 108 -6.80 -6.72 24.08
N GLN A 109 -6.36 -7.26 22.92
CA GLN A 109 -5.88 -8.64 22.84
C GLN A 109 -4.38 -8.73 23.16
N SER A 110 -3.58 -7.75 22.71
CA SER A 110 -2.12 -7.76 22.89
C SER A 110 -1.59 -6.33 23.05
N PRO A 111 -1.57 -5.77 24.28
CA PRO A 111 -1.18 -4.38 24.52
C PRO A 111 0.29 -4.09 24.17
N GLU A 112 1.15 -5.10 24.21
CA GLU A 112 2.59 -4.99 23.94
C GLU A 112 2.94 -5.19 22.46
N ARG A 113 1.95 -5.45 21.59
CA ARG A 113 2.19 -5.83 20.18
C ARG A 113 1.29 -5.04 19.25
N CYS A 114 1.90 -4.60 18.13
CA CYS A 114 1.18 -4.00 17.02
C CYS A 114 1.46 -4.84 15.76
N ALA A 115 0.42 -5.35 15.12
CA ALA A 115 0.53 -6.09 13.87
C ALA A 115 0.09 -5.24 12.68
N ILE A 116 0.71 -5.48 11.53
CA ILE A 116 0.29 -4.92 10.23
C ILE A 116 0.15 -6.06 9.22
N THR A 117 -0.72 -5.88 8.22
CA THR A 117 -0.88 -6.81 7.10
C THR A 117 -0.33 -6.18 5.84
N VAL A 118 0.70 -6.80 5.25
CA VAL A 118 1.44 -6.23 4.12
C VAL A 118 1.39 -7.16 2.93
N GLY A 119 0.91 -6.69 1.80
CA GLY A 119 1.10 -7.36 0.52
C GLY A 119 2.49 -7.06 -0.02
N VAL A 120 3.29 -8.10 -0.29
CA VAL A 120 4.60 -7.93 -0.92
C VAL A 120 4.41 -7.59 -2.38
N VAL A 121 4.97 -6.47 -2.81
CA VAL A 121 4.91 -6.01 -4.20
C VAL A 121 6.15 -6.51 -4.94
N SER A 122 5.95 -7.45 -5.85
CA SER A 122 6.97 -7.99 -6.76
C SER A 122 6.28 -8.41 -8.05
N ASP A 123 6.34 -7.54 -9.06
CA ASP A 123 5.65 -7.73 -10.34
C ASP A 123 6.60 -7.42 -11.51
N PRO A 124 6.37 -7.94 -12.72
CA PRO A 124 7.10 -7.52 -13.89
C PRO A 124 7.06 -6.00 -14.06
N ALA A 125 8.21 -5.37 -14.24
CA ALA A 125 8.27 -3.93 -14.41
C ALA A 125 7.50 -3.49 -15.67
N LEU A 126 6.67 -2.45 -15.53
CA LEU A 126 5.90 -1.89 -16.66
C LEU A 126 6.79 -1.31 -17.76
N SER A 127 8.04 -0.98 -17.44
CA SER A 127 9.07 -0.61 -18.40
C SER A 127 9.49 -1.74 -19.33
N GLY A 128 9.17 -2.99 -18.96
CA GLY A 128 9.64 -4.21 -19.63
C GLY A 128 11.06 -4.63 -19.21
N ASN A 129 11.66 -3.96 -18.23
CA ASN A 129 13.02 -4.25 -17.77
C ASN A 129 12.99 -4.82 -16.34
N GLY A 130 13.09 -6.14 -16.23
CA GLY A 130 13.18 -6.85 -14.95
C GLY A 130 11.90 -6.85 -14.13
N THR A 131 12.06 -6.85 -12.81
CA THR A 131 11.00 -6.92 -11.81
C THR A 131 10.97 -5.63 -11.01
N PHE A 132 9.77 -5.08 -10.81
CA PHE A 132 9.56 -3.99 -9.88
C PHE A 132 9.32 -4.57 -8.48
N GLU A 133 10.16 -4.21 -7.54
CA GLU A 133 10.06 -4.62 -6.14
C GLU A 133 9.72 -3.41 -5.27
N GLY A 134 8.59 -3.50 -4.55
CA GLY A 134 8.19 -2.44 -3.63
C GLY A 134 9.17 -2.30 -2.47
N VAL A 135 9.81 -1.14 -2.32
CA VAL A 135 10.90 -0.91 -1.36
C VAL A 135 10.51 -1.33 0.06
N CYS A 136 9.43 -0.80 0.61
CA CYS A 136 9.04 -1.05 1.99
C CYS A 136 8.51 -2.49 2.19
N SER A 137 7.67 -2.99 1.28
CA SER A 137 7.07 -4.32 1.40
C SER A 137 8.12 -5.44 1.33
N ASN A 138 9.12 -5.31 0.45
CA ASN A 138 10.22 -6.29 0.35
C ASN A 138 11.20 -6.14 1.53
N PHE A 139 11.48 -4.93 1.99
CA PHE A 139 12.25 -4.72 3.23
C PHE A 139 11.60 -5.44 4.42
N LEU A 140 10.29 -5.28 4.61
CA LEU A 140 9.55 -5.94 5.68
C LEU A 140 9.55 -7.47 5.52
N ALA A 141 9.34 -7.98 4.30
CA ALA A 141 9.34 -9.42 4.03
C ALA A 141 10.70 -10.08 4.25
N GLN A 142 11.80 -9.35 4.02
CA GLN A 142 13.17 -9.84 4.19
C GLN A 142 13.73 -9.60 5.58
N SER A 143 13.05 -8.80 6.41
CA SER A 143 13.49 -8.52 7.79
C SER A 143 13.37 -9.78 8.64
N PRO A 144 14.46 -10.23 9.27
CA PRO A 144 14.41 -11.41 10.13
C PRO A 144 13.63 -11.10 11.42
N GLU A 145 13.12 -12.15 12.07
CA GLU A 145 12.52 -12.01 13.39
C GLU A 145 13.51 -11.39 14.38
N GLY A 146 13.04 -10.44 15.19
CA GLY A 146 13.87 -9.67 16.12
C GLY A 146 14.60 -8.46 15.51
N ALA A 147 14.45 -8.21 14.20
CA ALA A 147 15.01 -7.01 13.60
C ALA A 147 14.33 -5.74 14.15
N THR A 148 15.13 -4.68 14.33
CA THR A 148 14.61 -3.37 14.71
C THR A 148 14.10 -2.63 13.49
N ILE A 149 12.83 -2.19 13.53
CA ILE A 149 12.18 -1.40 12.48
C ILE A 149 11.77 -0.05 13.05
N HIS A 150 12.11 1.02 12.32
CA HIS A 150 11.68 2.37 12.68
C HIS A 150 10.29 2.66 12.09
N ALA A 151 9.34 2.98 12.95
CA ALA A 151 7.98 3.29 12.57
C ALA A 151 7.42 4.42 13.42
N SER A 152 6.39 5.11 12.92
CA SER A 152 5.60 6.07 13.66
C SER A 152 4.13 5.70 13.58
N LEU A 153 3.37 5.97 14.64
CA LEU A 153 1.92 5.83 14.62
C LEU A 153 1.30 7.13 14.12
N ARG A 154 0.38 7.01 13.15
CA ARG A 154 -0.48 8.11 12.73
C ARG A 154 -1.83 7.97 13.40
N ASP A 155 -2.27 9.00 14.07
CA ASP A 155 -3.63 9.03 14.60
C ASP A 155 -4.64 9.14 13.45
N THR A 156 -5.65 8.27 13.47
CA THR A 156 -6.78 8.25 12.52
C THR A 156 -8.05 8.70 13.21
N SER A 157 -7.98 9.79 14.00
CA SER A 157 -9.08 10.32 14.82
C SER A 157 -10.36 10.63 14.01
N ASP A 158 -10.25 10.74 12.68
CA ASP A 158 -11.33 11.20 11.80
C ASP A 158 -12.31 10.11 11.34
N GLY A 159 -12.60 9.10 12.18
CA GLY A 159 -13.78 8.28 11.97
C GLY A 159 -13.57 6.81 11.59
N PHE A 160 -12.37 6.35 11.25
CA PHE A 160 -12.13 4.92 11.00
C PHE A 160 -11.80 4.17 12.29
N ARG A 161 -12.79 4.15 13.21
CA ARG A 161 -12.72 3.46 14.51
C ARG A 161 -14.04 2.78 14.80
N LEU A 162 -14.01 1.71 15.60
CA LEU A 162 -15.22 1.11 16.15
C LEU A 162 -16.06 2.17 16.87
N PRO A 163 -17.40 2.03 16.85
CA PRO A 163 -18.28 2.85 17.66
C PRO A 163 -17.89 2.76 19.14
N GLU A 164 -18.03 3.87 19.88
CA GLU A 164 -17.83 3.89 21.35
C GLU A 164 -18.80 2.94 22.06
N ASP A 165 -20.04 2.88 21.56
CA ASP A 165 -21.03 1.90 21.98
C ASP A 165 -20.82 0.61 21.16
N PRO A 166 -20.33 -0.48 21.77
CA PRO A 166 -20.08 -1.74 21.07
C PRO A 166 -21.36 -2.44 20.59
N SER A 167 -22.54 -2.02 21.05
CA SER A 167 -23.83 -2.57 20.61
C SER A 167 -24.27 -2.01 19.24
N VAL A 168 -23.65 -0.98 18.73
CA VAL A 168 -23.92 -0.45 17.39
C VAL A 168 -23.48 -1.48 16.34
N PRO A 169 -24.39 -1.86 15.40
CA PRO A 169 -24.05 -2.79 14.34
C PRO A 169 -22.97 -2.21 13.39
N ILE A 170 -22.18 -3.10 12.78
CA ILE A 170 -21.14 -2.70 11.82
C ILE A 170 -21.14 -3.58 10.57
N ILE A 171 -20.83 -2.96 9.43
CA ILE A 171 -20.62 -3.62 8.14
C ILE A 171 -19.19 -3.31 7.69
N MET A 172 -18.41 -4.34 7.39
CA MET A 172 -17.00 -4.23 7.03
C MET A 172 -16.79 -4.79 5.62
N VAL A 173 -16.12 -4.03 4.76
CA VAL A 173 -15.80 -4.46 3.38
C VAL A 173 -14.29 -4.30 3.16
N GLY A 174 -13.57 -5.43 3.06
CA GLY A 174 -12.11 -5.42 3.04
C GLY A 174 -11.46 -6.50 2.17
N PRO A 175 -11.37 -6.32 0.84
CA PRO A 175 -10.67 -7.26 -0.02
C PRO A 175 -9.14 -7.18 0.14
N GLY A 176 -8.47 -8.33 0.02
CA GLY A 176 -7.02 -8.44 0.09
C GLY A 176 -6.47 -7.91 1.42
N THR A 177 -5.45 -7.04 1.35
CA THR A 177 -4.87 -6.41 2.56
C THR A 177 -5.81 -5.39 3.23
N GLY A 178 -6.95 -5.06 2.61
CA GLY A 178 -8.02 -4.28 3.24
C GLY A 178 -8.64 -4.95 4.46
N ILE A 179 -8.40 -6.24 4.67
CA ILE A 179 -8.76 -6.97 5.90
C ILE A 179 -8.05 -6.44 7.16
N ALA A 180 -6.90 -5.78 7.01
CA ALA A 180 -6.05 -5.40 8.12
C ALA A 180 -6.78 -4.69 9.27
N PRO A 181 -7.45 -3.55 9.09
CA PRO A 181 -8.13 -2.88 10.19
C PRO A 181 -9.30 -3.71 10.73
N PHE A 182 -9.95 -4.50 9.89
CA PHE A 182 -11.09 -5.32 10.32
C PHE A 182 -10.68 -6.49 11.18
N ARG A 183 -9.49 -7.07 10.96
CA ARG A 183 -8.93 -8.03 11.91
C ARG A 183 -8.75 -7.40 13.29
N GLY A 184 -8.21 -6.18 13.37
CA GLY A 184 -8.12 -5.43 14.63
C GLY A 184 -9.50 -5.19 15.27
N PHE A 185 -10.51 -4.83 14.48
CA PHE A 185 -11.89 -4.65 14.94
C PHE A 185 -12.49 -5.95 15.49
N LEU A 186 -12.28 -7.07 14.80
CA LEU A 186 -12.78 -8.39 15.26
C LEU A 186 -12.11 -8.83 16.55
N GLN A 187 -10.80 -8.65 16.69
CA GLN A 187 -10.06 -8.89 17.93
C GLN A 187 -10.61 -8.07 19.09
N GLU A 188 -10.88 -6.79 18.86
CA GLU A 188 -11.44 -5.90 19.87
C GLU A 188 -12.85 -6.33 20.27
N ARG A 189 -13.70 -6.64 19.30
CA ARG A 189 -15.08 -7.14 19.56
C ARG A 189 -15.07 -8.46 20.33
N ALA A 190 -14.17 -9.39 19.98
CA ALA A 190 -14.01 -10.64 20.72
C ALA A 190 -13.61 -10.37 22.18
N ALA A 191 -12.60 -9.53 22.42
CA ALA A 191 -12.20 -9.17 23.78
C ALA A 191 -13.31 -8.48 24.59
N LEU A 192 -14.10 -7.62 23.95
CA LEU A 192 -15.26 -6.98 24.58
C LEU A 192 -16.33 -8.01 24.96
N LYS A 193 -16.66 -8.95 24.06
CA LYS A 193 -17.61 -10.04 24.31
C LYS A 193 -17.15 -10.93 25.45
N ASP A 194 -15.87 -11.32 25.44
CA ASP A 194 -15.25 -12.15 26.49
C ASP A 194 -15.27 -11.46 27.86
N SER A 195 -15.21 -10.12 27.88
CA SER A 195 -15.36 -9.32 29.10
C SER A 195 -16.83 -9.15 29.56
N GLY A 196 -17.78 -9.80 28.86
CA GLY A 196 -19.23 -9.75 29.19
C GLY A 196 -19.97 -8.55 28.63
N LYS A 197 -19.36 -7.75 27.75
CA LYS A 197 -20.05 -6.64 27.10
C LYS A 197 -20.91 -7.17 25.94
N ALA A 198 -22.12 -6.61 25.81
CA ALA A 198 -22.94 -6.85 24.62
C ALA A 198 -22.30 -6.19 23.40
N ILE A 199 -22.20 -6.94 22.30
CA ILE A 199 -21.75 -6.43 21.01
C ILE A 199 -22.92 -6.48 20.02
N GLY A 200 -23.04 -5.47 19.17
CA GLY A 200 -24.04 -5.44 18.09
C GLY A 200 -23.71 -6.45 16.99
N GLU A 201 -24.63 -6.64 16.07
CA GLU A 201 -24.41 -7.46 14.88
C GLU A 201 -23.28 -6.90 14.03
N ALA A 202 -22.54 -7.79 13.34
CA ALA A 202 -21.50 -7.39 12.43
C ALA A 202 -21.46 -8.30 11.21
N ILE A 203 -21.21 -7.74 10.03
CA ILE A 203 -20.97 -8.50 8.80
C ILE A 203 -19.61 -8.10 8.25
N LEU A 204 -18.81 -9.08 7.84
CA LEU A 204 -17.55 -8.88 7.13
C LEU A 204 -17.61 -9.47 5.72
N PHE A 205 -17.46 -8.62 4.71
CA PHE A 205 -17.25 -9.01 3.33
C PHE A 205 -15.75 -8.99 3.02
N PHE A 206 -15.16 -10.17 2.93
CA PHE A 206 -13.74 -10.35 2.62
C PHE A 206 -13.56 -10.85 1.19
N GLY A 207 -12.63 -10.30 0.44
CA GLY A 207 -12.32 -10.72 -0.92
C GLY A 207 -10.87 -11.16 -1.07
N CYS A 208 -10.65 -12.33 -1.68
CA CYS A 208 -9.33 -12.81 -2.07
C CYS A 208 -9.37 -13.49 -3.45
N ARG A 209 -8.21 -13.92 -3.95
CA ARG A 209 -8.14 -14.53 -5.28
C ARG A 209 -8.53 -16.00 -5.23
N HIS A 210 -7.95 -16.74 -4.31
CA HIS A 210 -8.14 -18.18 -4.20
C HIS A 210 -8.14 -18.62 -2.74
N PRO A 211 -9.02 -19.57 -2.33
CA PRO A 211 -9.12 -20.02 -0.93
C PRO A 211 -7.81 -20.55 -0.37
N ASP A 212 -6.98 -21.22 -1.16
CA ASP A 212 -5.77 -21.88 -0.69
C ASP A 212 -4.47 -21.06 -0.91
N GLN A 213 -4.57 -19.86 -1.47
CA GLN A 213 -3.38 -19.06 -1.79
C GLN A 213 -3.29 -17.76 -1.01
N ASP A 214 -4.39 -17.02 -0.91
CA ASP A 214 -4.39 -15.67 -0.35
C ASP A 214 -5.59 -15.37 0.56
N PHE A 215 -6.23 -16.41 1.10
CA PHE A 215 -7.17 -16.26 2.20
C PHE A 215 -6.39 -16.10 3.51
N VAL A 216 -5.88 -14.89 3.72
CA VAL A 216 -5.15 -14.55 4.93
C VAL A 216 -6.06 -14.64 6.17
N TYR A 217 -5.51 -15.12 7.29
CA TYR A 217 -6.23 -15.25 8.57
C TYR A 217 -7.46 -16.19 8.52
N ARG A 218 -7.52 -17.16 7.61
CA ARG A 218 -8.69 -18.04 7.43
C ARG A 218 -9.20 -18.56 8.76
N ASP A 219 -8.37 -19.31 9.49
CA ASP A 219 -8.79 -19.99 10.73
C ASP A 219 -9.29 -19.01 11.80
N GLU A 220 -8.65 -17.84 11.88
CA GLU A 220 -9.03 -16.77 12.80
C GLU A 220 -10.40 -16.16 12.42
N LEU A 221 -10.61 -15.86 11.14
CA LEU A 221 -11.86 -15.28 10.63
C LEU A 221 -13.04 -16.27 10.74
N GLU A 222 -12.81 -17.54 10.39
CA GLU A 222 -13.81 -18.61 10.54
C GLU A 222 -14.12 -18.87 12.04
N GLY A 223 -13.11 -18.74 12.92
CA GLY A 223 -13.29 -18.77 14.36
C GLY A 223 -14.21 -17.65 14.85
N TYR A 224 -13.98 -16.42 14.43
CA TYR A 224 -14.84 -15.29 14.78
C TYR A 224 -16.28 -15.45 14.27
N ALA A 225 -16.46 -16.03 13.09
CA ALA A 225 -17.80 -16.30 12.56
C ALA A 225 -18.50 -17.37 13.42
N LYS A 226 -17.82 -18.47 13.77
CA LYS A 226 -18.34 -19.52 14.62
C LYS A 226 -18.72 -19.03 16.02
N ASP A 227 -17.91 -18.12 16.56
CA ASP A 227 -18.11 -17.54 17.89
C ASP A 227 -19.13 -16.39 17.88
N GLY A 228 -19.74 -16.07 16.72
CA GLY A 228 -20.74 -15.02 16.58
C GLY A 228 -20.19 -13.62 16.89
N ILE A 229 -18.93 -13.34 16.46
CA ILE A 229 -18.32 -12.02 16.53
C ILE A 229 -18.68 -11.21 15.29
N ALA A 230 -18.78 -11.86 14.13
CA ALA A 230 -19.27 -11.29 12.87
C ALA A 230 -19.68 -12.40 11.91
N ASP A 231 -20.67 -12.16 11.06
CA ASP A 231 -20.96 -13.01 9.91
C ASP A 231 -19.91 -12.78 8.82
N LEU A 232 -19.38 -13.87 8.26
CA LEU A 232 -18.29 -13.83 7.29
C LEU A 232 -18.77 -14.23 5.89
N HIS A 233 -18.67 -13.32 4.94
CA HIS A 233 -18.93 -13.55 3.52
C HIS A 233 -17.65 -13.40 2.71
N VAL A 234 -17.20 -14.50 2.08
CA VAL A 234 -15.93 -14.51 1.33
C VAL A 234 -16.19 -14.55 -0.17
N ALA A 235 -15.55 -13.66 -0.90
CA ALA A 235 -15.56 -13.59 -2.35
C ALA A 235 -14.24 -14.08 -2.93
N PHE A 236 -14.28 -15.06 -3.86
CA PHE A 236 -13.10 -15.60 -4.53
C PHE A 236 -13.08 -15.17 -6.01
N SER A 237 -12.14 -14.30 -6.37
CA SER A 237 -12.11 -13.72 -7.72
C SER A 237 -11.44 -14.60 -8.79
N ARG A 238 -10.81 -15.73 -8.41
CA ARG A 238 -10.11 -16.64 -9.32
C ARG A 238 -10.37 -18.13 -9.04
N GLN A 239 -11.40 -18.46 -8.32
CA GLN A 239 -11.74 -19.85 -7.98
C GLN A 239 -12.55 -20.51 -9.12
N GLU A 240 -13.45 -19.77 -9.76
CA GLU A 240 -14.35 -20.24 -10.79
C GLU A 240 -14.14 -19.51 -12.12
N GLN A 241 -14.87 -19.91 -13.20
CA GLN A 241 -14.84 -19.23 -14.49
C GLN A 241 -15.40 -17.80 -14.40
N SER A 242 -16.36 -17.56 -13.51
CA SER A 242 -16.90 -16.23 -13.20
C SER A 242 -16.19 -15.65 -11.98
N LYS A 243 -15.72 -14.41 -12.12
CA LYS A 243 -15.10 -13.69 -11.01
C LYS A 243 -16.18 -13.23 -10.04
N VAL A 244 -16.03 -13.58 -8.76
CA VAL A 244 -16.89 -13.08 -7.67
C VAL A 244 -16.12 -12.07 -6.87
N TYR A 245 -16.67 -10.88 -6.68
CA TYR A 245 -16.09 -9.80 -5.89
C TYR A 245 -16.94 -9.48 -4.66
N VAL A 246 -16.42 -8.67 -3.75
CA VAL A 246 -17.13 -8.28 -2.52
C VAL A 246 -18.45 -7.58 -2.79
N GLN A 247 -18.54 -6.77 -3.85
CA GLN A 247 -19.80 -6.12 -4.26
C GLN A 247 -20.88 -7.12 -4.70
N ASP A 248 -20.49 -8.29 -5.22
CA ASP A 248 -21.43 -9.34 -5.57
C ASP A 248 -22.01 -9.99 -4.31
N LYS A 249 -21.16 -10.25 -3.32
CA LYS A 249 -21.58 -10.74 -2.01
C LYS A 249 -22.47 -9.73 -1.25
N LEU A 250 -22.16 -8.43 -1.35
CA LEU A 250 -23.02 -7.38 -0.82
C LEU A 250 -24.43 -7.40 -1.46
N ARG A 251 -24.52 -7.66 -2.77
CA ARG A 251 -25.81 -7.77 -3.47
C ARG A 251 -26.57 -9.03 -3.08
N GLU A 252 -25.89 -10.15 -2.86
CA GLU A 252 -26.49 -11.38 -2.36
C GLU A 252 -27.12 -11.18 -0.97
N GLU A 253 -26.42 -10.48 -0.08
CA GLU A 253 -26.82 -10.23 1.31
C GLU A 253 -27.55 -8.87 1.51
N ARG A 254 -28.06 -8.27 0.43
CA ARG A 254 -28.63 -6.93 0.45
C ARG A 254 -29.70 -6.72 1.53
N ASP A 255 -30.54 -7.71 1.79
CA ASP A 255 -31.64 -7.60 2.74
C ASP A 255 -31.12 -7.56 4.19
N ALA A 256 -30.10 -8.37 4.51
CA ALA A 256 -29.41 -8.33 5.81
C ALA A 256 -28.62 -7.02 5.98
N VAL A 257 -27.90 -6.58 4.94
CA VAL A 257 -27.19 -5.29 4.94
C VAL A 257 -28.18 -4.13 5.17
N TRP A 258 -29.31 -4.15 4.48
CA TRP A 258 -30.33 -3.11 4.62
C TRP A 258 -30.93 -3.07 6.03
N ALA A 259 -31.26 -4.23 6.59
CA ALA A 259 -31.79 -4.33 7.96
C ALA A 259 -30.80 -3.76 9.00
N LEU A 260 -29.50 -4.01 8.84
CA LEU A 260 -28.48 -3.44 9.72
C LEU A 260 -28.39 -1.92 9.56
N LEU A 261 -28.50 -1.40 8.33
CA LEU A 261 -28.49 0.04 8.08
C LEU A 261 -29.69 0.75 8.72
N GLU A 262 -30.89 0.16 8.62
CA GLU A 262 -32.08 0.67 9.29
C GLU A 262 -31.92 0.68 10.83
N ASN A 263 -31.10 -0.24 11.37
CA ASN A 263 -30.74 -0.28 12.78
C ASN A 263 -29.52 0.60 13.13
N GLY A 264 -29.11 1.50 12.24
CA GLY A 264 -28.04 2.47 12.49
C GLY A 264 -26.62 1.91 12.37
N ALA A 265 -26.42 0.85 11.59
CA ALA A 265 -25.10 0.28 11.37
C ALA A 265 -24.13 1.29 10.76
N LYS A 266 -22.86 1.22 11.18
CA LYS A 266 -21.75 1.93 10.54
C LYS A 266 -21.08 1.06 9.48
N ILE A 267 -20.84 1.63 8.30
CA ILE A 267 -20.12 0.96 7.21
C ILE A 267 -18.66 1.39 7.23
N PHE A 268 -17.78 0.41 7.12
CA PHE A 268 -16.33 0.60 6.98
C PHE A 268 -15.85 -0.08 5.69
N ILE A 269 -15.16 0.68 4.85
CA ILE A 269 -14.61 0.19 3.58
C ILE A 269 -13.10 0.41 3.61
N CYS A 270 -12.32 -0.66 3.40
CA CYS A 270 -10.87 -0.57 3.31
C CYS A 270 -10.37 -1.42 2.13
N GLY A 271 -9.61 -0.80 1.22
CA GLY A 271 -9.09 -1.47 0.03
C GLY A 271 -8.72 -0.49 -1.07
N ASP A 272 -8.75 -0.95 -2.34
CA ASP A 272 -8.44 -0.10 -3.50
C ASP A 272 -9.53 0.96 -3.71
N GLY A 273 -9.21 2.20 -3.36
CA GLY A 273 -10.11 3.35 -3.53
C GLY A 273 -10.37 3.75 -4.98
N SER A 274 -9.57 3.25 -5.94
CA SER A 274 -9.72 3.60 -7.36
C SER A 274 -10.69 2.70 -8.14
N ARG A 275 -10.91 1.47 -7.67
CA ARG A 275 -11.73 0.46 -8.34
C ARG A 275 -12.82 -0.11 -7.44
N MET A 276 -12.43 -0.65 -6.29
CA MET A 276 -13.38 -1.36 -5.41
C MET A 276 -14.32 -0.40 -4.69
N GLU A 277 -13.81 0.68 -4.14
CA GLU A 277 -14.64 1.60 -3.33
C GLU A 277 -15.79 2.23 -4.12
N PRO A 278 -15.63 2.70 -5.38
CA PRO A 278 -16.73 3.19 -6.18
C PRO A 278 -17.81 2.14 -6.49
N ASP A 279 -17.41 0.85 -6.61
CA ASP A 279 -18.34 -0.24 -6.91
C ASP A 279 -19.15 -0.71 -5.68
N VAL A 280 -18.70 -0.36 -4.47
CA VAL A 280 -19.35 -0.71 -3.19
C VAL A 280 -20.31 0.40 -2.73
N ARG A 281 -20.02 1.66 -3.05
CA ARG A 281 -20.92 2.79 -2.78
C ARG A 281 -22.17 2.75 -3.65
#